data_a1f4e433d235a5059c6010184d49851e
#
_entry.id   a1f4e433d235a5059c6010184d49851e
#
_cell.length_a   1.000
_cell.length_b   1.000
_cell.length_c   1.000
_cell.angle_alpha   90.00
_cell.angle_beta   90.00
_cell.angle_gamma   90.00
#
_symmetry.space_group_name_H-M   'P 1'
#
loop_
_entity.id
_entity.type
_entity.pdbx_description
1 polymer ?
#
loop_
_entity_poly.entity_id
_entity_poly.type
_entity_poly.pdbx_seq_one_letter_code
_entity_poly.pdbx_strand_id
1 'polypeptide(L)'
;MAGIEQPRARLGAGLVIPACPLALNARRKLDERRQRALFRYYIAAGAGGLAVGVHTTQFAIREPKVGLFKPVLELATEELRGSRREEAHSAKSQMRNPKPEIRQSFSTKPPAAGTEPADARTEFPSREGPGVGSSAVLFNSATPGTQFTAAPILGIAGICGNTKQAMAEAALARELGYHAGLLSLGALQDASNDELLAHCRTVAESIPLVGFYLQPAAGGRVLPFAFWRRFAEIETVVAIKIAPFNRYQTLDVMRAIAETGREDIALYTGNDDNIVIDLITPFRFNVGGKIVERRIVGGLLGHWAVWTPKAVELHAECRRIVMTGRPVPHELLQRAVEVTDANAAFFDPTHNYAGCIPGIHEVLRRQGLLEGIWCLDPNETLSPGQREEIDRVYRAYPHLSDDEFVARHRDEWLSA
;
A
#
# COMPACT_ATOMS: atom_id res chain seq x y z
N MET A 1 9.71 -14.82 18.51
CA MET A 1 8.27 -14.81 18.09
C MET A 1 7.56 -13.47 18.34
N ALA A 2 7.86 -12.73 19.40
CA ALA A 2 7.21 -11.44 19.67
C ALA A 2 7.35 -10.37 18.55
N GLY A 3 8.34 -10.48 17.66
CA GLY A 3 8.59 -9.49 16.60
C GLY A 3 7.75 -9.65 15.33
N ILE A 4 7.04 -10.75 15.13
CA ILE A 4 6.26 -11.03 13.90
C ILE A 4 4.76 -10.71 14.04
N GLU A 5 4.21 -10.83 15.23
CA GLU A 5 2.77 -10.68 15.49
C GLU A 5 2.27 -9.26 15.17
N GLN A 6 3.05 -8.24 15.53
CA GLN A 6 2.66 -6.85 15.28
C GLN A 6 2.59 -6.52 13.77
N PRO A 7 3.63 -6.76 12.93
CA PRO A 7 3.54 -6.50 11.51
C PRO A 7 2.47 -7.37 10.83
N ARG A 8 2.29 -8.63 11.25
CA ARG A 8 1.25 -9.53 10.72
C ARG A 8 -0.15 -8.97 10.96
N ALA A 9 -0.49 -8.63 12.19
CA ALA A 9 -1.80 -8.07 12.54
C ALA A 9 -2.07 -6.73 11.81
N ARG A 10 -1.05 -5.85 11.75
CA ARG A 10 -1.16 -4.55 11.09
C ARG A 10 -1.36 -4.70 9.58
N LEU A 11 -0.57 -5.54 8.92
CA LEU A 11 -0.72 -5.81 7.49
C LEU A 11 -2.06 -6.49 7.21
N GLY A 12 -2.50 -7.42 8.04
CA GLY A 12 -3.82 -8.07 7.92
C GLY A 12 -5.00 -7.08 8.04
N ALA A 13 -4.82 -5.97 8.75
CA ALA A 13 -5.81 -4.91 8.83
C ALA A 13 -5.98 -4.12 7.52
N GLY A 14 -5.06 -4.20 6.58
CA GLY A 14 -5.08 -3.48 5.29
C GLY A 14 -4.58 -2.04 5.41
N LEU A 15 -3.53 -1.71 4.69
CA LEU A 15 -2.84 -0.41 4.75
C LEU A 15 -2.64 0.19 3.37
N VAL A 16 -2.56 1.52 3.34
CA VAL A 16 -1.99 2.28 2.23
C VAL A 16 -0.49 2.42 2.48
N ILE A 17 0.33 1.88 1.58
CA ILE A 17 1.79 1.87 1.70
C ILE A 17 2.39 2.46 0.42
N PRO A 18 2.76 3.75 0.42
CA PRO A 18 3.48 4.34 -0.70
C PRO A 18 4.86 3.68 -0.87
N ALA A 19 5.23 3.40 -2.12
CA ALA A 19 6.59 3.06 -2.49
C ALA A 19 7.39 4.36 -2.63
N CYS A 20 8.22 4.68 -1.63
CA CYS A 20 8.81 6.00 -1.48
C CYS A 20 9.86 6.32 -2.57
N PRO A 21 9.74 7.42 -3.32
CA PRO A 21 10.74 7.88 -4.28
C PRO A 21 12.01 8.40 -3.60
N LEU A 22 13.08 8.49 -4.39
CA LEU A 22 14.35 9.06 -3.99
C LEU A 22 14.42 10.54 -4.38
N ALA A 23 14.60 11.43 -3.41
CA ALA A 23 14.80 12.84 -3.65
C ALA A 23 16.27 13.14 -3.99
N LEU A 24 16.51 13.65 -5.19
CA LEU A 24 17.84 14.05 -5.65
C LEU A 24 17.87 15.55 -6.00
N ASN A 25 19.04 16.17 -5.86
CA ASN A 25 19.33 17.50 -6.37
C ASN A 25 19.84 17.44 -7.83
N ALA A 26 20.06 18.61 -8.45
CA ALA A 26 20.52 18.72 -9.84
C ALA A 26 21.88 18.02 -10.11
N ARG A 27 22.68 17.77 -9.08
CA ARG A 27 23.94 17.00 -9.17
C ARG A 27 23.73 15.50 -8.92
N ARG A 28 22.48 15.02 -8.88
CA ARG A 28 22.07 13.63 -8.60
C ARG A 28 22.62 13.10 -7.27
N LYS A 29 22.75 13.99 -6.29
CA LYS A 29 23.06 13.64 -4.91
C LYS A 29 21.78 13.70 -4.09
N LEU A 30 21.74 12.91 -3.02
CA LEU A 30 20.62 12.88 -2.10
C LEU A 30 20.30 14.31 -1.59
N ASP A 31 19.07 14.72 -1.74
CA ASP A 31 18.50 15.91 -1.12
C ASP A 31 17.79 15.47 0.18
N GLU A 32 18.53 15.44 1.28
CA GLU A 32 18.01 14.98 2.57
C GLU A 32 16.80 15.76 3.03
N ARG A 33 16.80 17.08 2.83
CA ARG A 33 15.69 17.96 3.22
C ARG A 33 14.40 17.54 2.51
N ARG A 34 14.45 17.34 1.20
CA ARG A 34 13.29 16.90 0.41
C ARG A 34 12.94 15.44 0.64
N GLN A 35 13.93 14.60 0.90
CA GLN A 35 13.67 13.21 1.27
C GLN A 35 12.89 13.10 2.59
N ARG A 36 13.25 13.91 3.59
CA ARG A 36 12.49 14.01 4.85
C ARG A 36 11.08 14.57 4.61
N ALA A 37 10.96 15.63 3.80
CA ALA A 37 9.67 16.21 3.44
C ALA A 37 8.73 15.19 2.79
N LEU A 38 9.24 14.30 1.91
CA LEU A 38 8.45 13.21 1.34
C LEU A 38 7.94 12.24 2.43
N PHE A 39 8.78 11.83 3.38
CA PHE A 39 8.33 10.93 4.45
C PHE A 39 7.27 11.61 5.32
N ARG A 40 7.44 12.89 5.67
CA ARG A 40 6.46 13.69 6.43
C ARG A 40 5.15 13.83 5.67
N TYR A 41 5.21 14.07 4.36
CA TYR A 41 4.04 14.10 3.49
C TYR A 41 3.24 12.81 3.59
N TYR A 42 3.88 11.62 3.44
CA TYR A 42 3.18 10.34 3.54
C TYR A 42 2.59 10.09 4.92
N ILE A 43 3.30 10.46 5.97
CA ILE A 43 2.83 10.39 7.36
C ILE A 43 1.59 11.26 7.55
N ALA A 44 1.66 12.51 7.15
CA ALA A 44 0.56 13.47 7.25
C ALA A 44 -0.65 13.10 6.38
N ALA A 45 -0.41 12.45 5.23
CA ALA A 45 -1.44 11.91 4.35
C ALA A 45 -2.21 10.72 4.94
N GLY A 46 -1.75 10.15 6.06
CA GLY A 46 -2.39 9.00 6.71
C GLY A 46 -1.97 7.64 6.15
N ALA A 47 -0.79 7.56 5.53
CA ALA A 47 -0.23 6.27 5.12
C ALA A 47 -0.05 5.34 6.34
N GLY A 48 -0.44 4.07 6.20
CA GLY A 48 -0.30 3.06 7.26
C GLY A 48 1.09 2.42 7.32
N GLY A 49 1.89 2.60 6.27
CA GLY A 49 3.27 2.14 6.18
C GLY A 49 4.06 2.91 5.13
N LEU A 50 5.39 2.83 5.19
CA LEU A 50 6.32 3.36 4.19
C LEU A 50 7.18 2.23 3.64
N ALA A 51 7.27 2.07 2.31
CA ALA A 51 8.18 1.14 1.66
C ALA A 51 9.38 1.91 1.11
N VAL A 52 10.57 1.64 1.64
CA VAL A 52 11.81 2.37 1.36
C VAL A 52 12.87 1.43 0.82
N GLY A 53 13.70 1.90 -0.13
CA GLY A 53 14.68 1.04 -0.80
C GLY A 53 14.07 0.10 -1.84
N VAL A 54 12.88 0.44 -2.33
CA VAL A 54 12.10 -0.31 -3.35
C VAL A 54 12.34 0.25 -4.75
N HIS A 55 11.59 -0.20 -5.77
CA HIS A 55 11.77 0.21 -7.16
C HIS A 55 11.80 1.75 -7.31
N THR A 56 10.83 2.47 -6.78
CA THR A 56 10.75 3.95 -6.86
C THR A 56 11.88 4.67 -6.11
N THR A 57 12.48 4.02 -5.10
CA THR A 57 13.71 4.51 -4.44
C THR A 57 14.95 4.27 -5.29
N GLN A 58 14.81 3.60 -6.43
CA GLN A 58 15.83 3.20 -7.40
C GLN A 58 16.82 2.17 -6.83
N PHE A 59 16.84 0.98 -7.41
CA PHE A 59 17.70 -0.11 -6.91
C PHE A 59 19.20 0.23 -6.91
N ALA A 60 19.63 1.15 -7.80
CA ALA A 60 21.00 1.63 -7.89
C ALA A 60 21.53 2.35 -6.64
N ILE A 61 20.66 2.73 -5.66
CA ILE A 61 21.12 3.25 -4.35
C ILE A 61 22.08 2.31 -3.63
N ARG A 62 22.11 1.02 -4.02
CA ARG A 62 22.94 -0.05 -3.45
C ARG A 62 24.32 -0.14 -4.07
N GLU A 63 24.51 0.45 -5.25
CA GLU A 63 25.79 0.45 -5.92
C GLU A 63 26.86 1.12 -5.05
N PRO A 64 28.06 0.52 -4.90
CA PRO A 64 29.11 1.07 -4.01
C PRO A 64 29.47 2.53 -4.31
N LYS A 65 29.42 2.93 -5.59
CA LYS A 65 29.67 4.32 -6.03
C LYS A 65 28.55 5.30 -5.61
N VAL A 66 27.35 4.80 -5.33
CA VAL A 66 26.18 5.58 -4.93
C VAL A 66 26.05 5.57 -3.40
N GLY A 67 26.03 4.40 -2.77
CA GLY A 67 26.09 4.21 -1.32
C GLY A 67 24.93 4.82 -0.53
N LEU A 68 23.71 4.92 -1.12
CA LEU A 68 22.58 5.62 -0.52
C LEU A 68 21.58 4.68 0.20
N PHE A 69 21.74 3.35 0.13
CA PHE A 69 20.79 2.43 0.74
C PHE A 69 20.63 2.68 2.24
N LYS A 70 21.72 2.61 3.01
CA LYS A 70 21.69 2.85 4.46
C LYS A 70 21.24 4.29 4.80
N PRO A 71 21.80 5.36 4.22
CA PRO A 71 21.35 6.73 4.53
C PRO A 71 19.85 6.97 4.35
N VAL A 72 19.25 6.49 3.25
CA VAL A 72 17.82 6.70 2.99
C VAL A 72 16.94 5.92 3.97
N LEU A 73 17.36 4.69 4.36
CA LEU A 73 16.67 3.92 5.39
C LEU A 73 16.74 4.59 6.78
N GLU A 74 17.89 5.18 7.12
CA GLU A 74 18.09 5.91 8.37
C GLU A 74 17.18 7.13 8.44
N LEU A 75 17.13 7.96 7.39
CA LEU A 75 16.25 9.13 7.30
C LEU A 75 14.77 8.76 7.52
N ALA A 76 14.31 7.69 6.85
CA ALA A 76 12.93 7.24 7.03
C ALA A 76 12.65 6.78 8.48
N THR A 77 13.60 6.08 9.10
CA THR A 77 13.47 5.62 10.49
C THR A 77 13.40 6.78 11.48
N GLU A 78 14.17 7.84 11.25
CA GLU A 78 14.15 9.05 12.09
C GLU A 78 12.77 9.72 12.03
N GLU A 79 12.21 9.92 10.85
CA GLU A 79 10.88 10.52 10.67
C GLU A 79 9.77 9.64 11.27
N LEU A 80 9.84 8.32 11.10
CA LEU A 80 8.91 7.37 11.72
C LEU A 80 8.97 7.37 13.25
N ARG A 81 10.15 7.63 13.83
CA ARG A 81 10.32 7.75 15.29
C ARG A 81 9.84 9.11 15.81
N GLY A 82 10.05 10.17 15.05
CA GLY A 82 9.55 11.52 15.34
C GLY A 82 8.04 11.54 15.45
N SER A 83 7.35 11.05 14.45
CA SER A 83 5.89 10.92 14.41
C SER A 83 5.33 10.16 15.63
N ARG A 84 5.96 9.06 16.04
CA ARG A 84 5.54 8.31 17.25
C ARG A 84 5.65 9.12 18.54
N ARG A 85 6.66 10.00 18.67
CA ARG A 85 6.83 10.84 19.85
C ARG A 85 5.77 11.95 19.92
N GLU A 86 5.45 12.56 18.79
CA GLU A 86 4.41 13.59 18.69
C GLU A 86 3.02 13.02 18.99
N GLU A 87 2.68 11.84 18.47
CA GLU A 87 1.45 11.14 18.78
C GLU A 87 1.32 10.81 20.28
N ALA A 88 2.40 10.29 20.88
CA ALA A 88 2.43 9.97 22.30
C ALA A 88 2.31 11.24 23.19
N HIS A 89 2.86 12.34 22.76
CA HIS A 89 2.76 13.63 23.46
C HIS A 89 1.35 14.22 23.36
N SER A 90 0.76 14.17 22.17
CA SER A 90 -0.62 14.61 21.93
C SER A 90 -1.64 13.79 22.74
N ALA A 91 -1.49 12.47 22.77
CA ALA A 91 -2.33 11.59 23.57
C ALA A 91 -2.23 11.90 25.08
N LYS A 92 -1.03 12.13 25.60
CA LYS A 92 -0.82 12.53 27.00
C LYS A 92 -1.41 13.92 27.33
N SER A 93 -1.32 14.86 26.39
CA SER A 93 -1.91 16.20 26.53
C SER A 93 -3.44 16.17 26.58
N GLN A 94 -4.07 15.33 25.73
CA GLN A 94 -5.52 15.13 25.72
C GLN A 94 -6.03 14.43 26.99
N MET A 95 -5.27 13.50 27.57
CA MET A 95 -5.61 12.88 28.86
C MET A 95 -5.47 13.85 30.05
N ARG A 96 -4.58 14.86 29.95
CA ARG A 96 -4.40 15.87 31.00
C ARG A 96 -5.45 17.00 30.97
N ASN A 97 -6.04 17.27 29.79
CA ASN A 97 -7.08 18.27 29.60
C ASN A 97 -8.23 17.68 28.77
N PRO A 98 -9.13 16.86 29.37
CA PRO A 98 -10.30 16.40 28.67
C PRO A 98 -11.21 17.60 28.35
N LYS A 99 -11.49 17.83 27.06
CA LYS A 99 -12.51 18.82 26.67
C LYS A 99 -13.84 18.42 27.34
N PRO A 100 -14.56 19.37 27.96
CA PRO A 100 -15.85 19.07 28.56
C PRO A 100 -16.81 18.55 27.48
N GLU A 101 -17.42 17.39 27.73
CA GLU A 101 -18.51 16.88 26.91
C GLU A 101 -19.68 17.88 26.94
N ILE A 102 -20.00 18.47 25.80
CA ILE A 102 -21.22 19.25 25.63
C ILE A 102 -22.37 18.23 25.59
N ARG A 103 -22.99 18.00 26.73
CA ARG A 103 -24.28 17.29 26.81
C ARG A 103 -25.32 18.12 26.08
N GLN A 104 -25.61 17.79 24.84
CA GLN A 104 -26.83 18.25 24.17
C GLN A 104 -28.03 17.50 24.80
N SER A 105 -28.78 18.20 25.61
CA SER A 105 -30.07 17.73 26.12
C SER A 105 -31.07 17.73 24.95
N PHE A 106 -31.35 16.57 24.39
CA PHE A 106 -32.48 16.41 23.48
C PHE A 106 -33.77 16.38 24.29
N SER A 107 -34.55 17.44 24.23
CA SER A 107 -35.94 17.49 24.68
C SER A 107 -36.80 16.69 23.71
N THR A 108 -37.25 15.52 24.14
CA THR A 108 -38.23 14.70 23.42
C THR A 108 -39.61 15.22 23.61
N LYS A 109 -40.20 15.87 22.59
CA LYS A 109 -41.63 16.10 22.48
C LYS A 109 -42.18 15.19 21.38
N PRO A 110 -43.19 14.35 21.62
CA PRO A 110 -43.71 13.44 20.59
C PRO A 110 -44.58 14.21 19.59
N PRO A 111 -44.53 13.88 18.29
CA PRO A 111 -45.50 14.41 17.33
C PRO A 111 -46.79 13.60 17.35
N ALA A 112 -47.90 14.31 17.16
CA ALA A 112 -49.28 13.81 17.14
C ALA A 112 -49.56 12.91 15.93
N ALA A 113 -50.48 11.98 16.12
CA ALA A 113 -50.98 11.04 15.13
C ALA A 113 -51.68 11.73 13.93
N GLY A 114 -51.39 11.29 12.74
CA GLY A 114 -52.09 11.64 11.52
C GLY A 114 -52.15 10.42 10.58
N THR A 115 -53.37 10.05 10.28
CA THR A 115 -53.97 8.98 9.49
C THR A 115 -53.26 8.53 8.20
N GLU A 116 -53.27 7.17 8.03
CA GLU A 116 -53.00 6.44 6.78
C GLU A 116 -54.03 6.76 5.66
N PRO A 117 -53.64 6.43 4.40
CA PRO A 117 -54.45 5.46 3.66
C PRO A 117 -53.65 4.33 2.97
N ALA A 118 -54.37 3.24 2.81
CA ALA A 118 -54.00 1.90 2.41
C ALA A 118 -53.67 1.71 0.90
N ASP A 119 -53.10 0.56 0.66
CA ASP A 119 -53.13 -0.33 -0.52
C ASP A 119 -52.04 -0.20 -1.59
N ALA A 120 -51.20 -1.24 -1.65
CA ALA A 120 -51.12 -2.22 -2.74
C ALA A 120 -50.02 -3.27 -2.47
N ARG A 121 -50.48 -4.47 -2.13
CA ARG A 121 -49.64 -5.69 -2.03
C ARG A 121 -49.28 -6.18 -3.42
N THR A 122 -48.01 -6.49 -3.65
CA THR A 122 -47.57 -7.51 -4.62
C THR A 122 -46.56 -8.42 -3.94
N GLU A 123 -47.03 -9.64 -3.63
CA GLU A 123 -46.22 -10.74 -3.11
C GLU A 123 -45.33 -11.32 -4.19
N PHE A 124 -44.05 -11.55 -3.87
CA PHE A 124 -43.19 -12.50 -4.57
C PHE A 124 -42.72 -13.59 -3.59
N PRO A 125 -42.69 -14.85 -4.04
CA PRO A 125 -42.48 -15.99 -3.13
C PRO A 125 -41.03 -16.13 -2.70
N SER A 126 -40.84 -16.36 -1.40
CA SER A 126 -39.60 -16.77 -0.76
C SER A 126 -39.18 -18.17 -1.19
N ARG A 127 -37.95 -18.31 -1.70
CA ARG A 127 -37.25 -19.58 -1.79
C ARG A 127 -36.25 -19.67 -0.67
N GLU A 128 -36.54 -20.56 0.27
CA GLU A 128 -35.58 -21.03 1.28
C GLU A 128 -34.51 -21.90 0.62
N GLY A 129 -33.23 -21.53 0.81
CA GLY A 129 -32.06 -22.33 0.50
C GLY A 129 -31.31 -22.67 1.78
N PRO A 130 -30.61 -23.82 1.86
CA PRO A 130 -30.09 -24.37 3.12
C PRO A 130 -28.97 -23.50 3.72
N GLY A 131 -29.02 -23.36 5.05
CA GLY A 131 -28.11 -22.55 5.85
C GLY A 131 -26.64 -22.97 5.71
N VAL A 132 -25.82 -22.02 5.39
CA VAL A 132 -24.36 -22.11 5.43
C VAL A 132 -23.90 -21.57 6.78
N GLY A 133 -23.26 -22.41 7.57
CA GLY A 133 -22.71 -22.07 8.89
C GLY A 133 -21.70 -20.92 8.76
N SER A 134 -22.04 -19.82 9.39
CA SER A 134 -21.20 -18.63 9.52
C SER A 134 -20.18 -18.86 10.62
N SER A 135 -18.93 -19.14 10.27
CA SER A 135 -17.81 -18.94 11.19
C SER A 135 -17.57 -17.42 11.32
N ALA A 136 -18.11 -16.85 12.38
CA ALA A 136 -17.90 -15.44 12.71
C ALA A 136 -16.44 -15.22 13.08
N VAL A 137 -15.68 -14.63 12.16
CA VAL A 137 -14.43 -13.95 12.48
C VAL A 137 -14.82 -12.73 13.33
N LEU A 138 -14.41 -12.74 14.59
CA LEU A 138 -14.62 -11.64 15.53
C LEU A 138 -13.84 -10.41 15.05
N PHE A 139 -14.47 -9.58 14.22
CA PHE A 139 -14.03 -8.21 13.99
C PHE A 139 -14.61 -7.33 15.09
N ASN A 140 -13.76 -6.74 15.92
CA ASN A 140 -14.16 -5.72 16.86
C ASN A 140 -14.93 -4.62 16.13
N SER A 141 -16.22 -4.51 16.43
CA SER A 141 -17.09 -3.42 15.97
C SER A 141 -16.63 -2.12 16.61
N ALA A 142 -15.90 -1.30 15.84
CA ALA A 142 -15.60 0.06 16.24
C ALA A 142 -16.87 0.90 16.16
N THR A 143 -17.33 1.38 17.29
CA THR A 143 -18.44 2.34 17.44
C THR A 143 -18.10 3.64 16.69
N PRO A 144 -19.04 4.29 15.96
CA PRO A 144 -18.80 5.59 15.36
C PRO A 144 -18.54 6.62 16.46
N GLY A 145 -17.32 7.15 16.53
CA GLY A 145 -16.90 8.12 17.54
C GLY A 145 -15.58 7.79 18.23
N THR A 146 -15.00 6.60 18.01
CA THR A 146 -13.68 6.28 18.55
C THR A 146 -12.63 7.02 17.74
N GLN A 147 -11.99 8.03 18.35
CA GLN A 147 -10.77 8.65 17.85
C GLN A 147 -9.75 7.51 17.71
N PHE A 148 -9.37 7.20 16.47
CA PHE A 148 -8.25 6.31 16.20
C PHE A 148 -7.02 6.99 16.80
N THR A 149 -6.51 6.49 17.92
CA THR A 149 -5.12 6.72 18.27
C THR A 149 -4.31 6.15 17.12
N ALA A 150 -3.64 7.01 16.38
CA ALA A 150 -2.93 6.62 15.17
C ALA A 150 -1.93 5.52 15.56
N ALA A 151 -2.15 4.32 15.02
CA ALA A 151 -1.25 3.22 15.32
C ALA A 151 0.08 3.46 14.58
N PRO A 152 1.24 3.15 15.19
CA PRO A 152 2.56 3.50 14.65
C PRO A 152 2.73 3.02 13.19
N ILE A 153 3.21 3.90 12.31
CA ILE A 153 3.40 3.61 10.87
C ILE A 153 4.42 2.48 10.68
N LEU A 154 4.13 1.51 9.79
CA LEU A 154 5.04 0.41 9.50
C LEU A 154 6.16 0.84 8.55
N GLY A 155 7.41 0.56 8.89
CA GLY A 155 8.54 0.62 7.96
C GLY A 155 8.71 -0.73 7.26
N ILE A 156 8.76 -0.73 5.93
CA ILE A 156 9.07 -1.89 5.09
C ILE A 156 10.32 -1.57 4.29
N ALA A 157 11.39 -2.34 4.46
CA ALA A 157 12.62 -2.16 3.72
C ALA A 157 12.59 -3.01 2.44
N GLY A 158 12.93 -2.44 1.29
CA GLY A 158 13.24 -3.22 0.11
C GLY A 158 14.52 -4.01 0.33
N ILE A 159 14.52 -5.29 -0.03
CA ILE A 159 15.66 -6.20 0.08
C ILE A 159 15.86 -6.85 -1.28
N CYS A 160 17.10 -6.88 -1.78
CA CYS A 160 17.39 -7.45 -3.08
C CYS A 160 18.85 -7.99 -3.17
N GLY A 161 19.20 -8.48 -4.35
CA GLY A 161 20.52 -9.03 -4.61
C GLY A 161 20.60 -10.55 -4.39
N ASN A 162 21.82 -11.08 -4.41
CA ASN A 162 22.07 -12.47 -4.06
C ASN A 162 21.88 -12.71 -2.55
N THR A 163 21.91 -13.95 -2.11
CA THR A 163 21.62 -14.29 -0.70
C THR A 163 22.52 -13.55 0.30
N LYS A 164 23.81 -13.39 -0.01
CA LYS A 164 24.74 -12.67 0.86
C LYS A 164 24.37 -11.19 1.03
N GLN A 165 24.03 -10.53 -0.07
CA GLN A 165 23.59 -9.14 -0.06
C GLN A 165 22.24 -8.99 0.64
N ALA A 166 21.25 -9.83 0.29
CA ALA A 166 19.92 -9.79 0.88
C ALA A 166 19.95 -10.00 2.41
N MET A 167 20.80 -10.90 2.89
CA MET A 167 21.02 -11.11 4.33
C MET A 167 21.60 -9.87 5.02
N ALA A 168 22.57 -9.21 4.39
CA ALA A 168 23.17 -7.98 4.95
C ALA A 168 22.14 -6.83 4.98
N GLU A 169 21.34 -6.67 3.93
CA GLU A 169 20.25 -5.68 3.87
C GLU A 169 19.15 -5.97 4.89
N ALA A 170 18.76 -7.24 5.06
CA ALA A 170 17.78 -7.67 6.05
C ALA A 170 18.26 -7.41 7.50
N ALA A 171 19.54 -7.70 7.78
CA ALA A 171 20.15 -7.44 9.09
C ALA A 171 20.17 -5.93 9.39
N LEU A 172 20.59 -5.11 8.44
CA LEU A 172 20.59 -3.65 8.57
C LEU A 172 19.15 -3.11 8.79
N ALA A 173 18.19 -3.56 7.98
CA ALA A 173 16.81 -3.14 8.12
C ALA A 173 16.24 -3.47 9.51
N ARG A 174 16.53 -4.67 10.03
CA ARG A 174 16.14 -5.07 11.39
C ARG A 174 16.81 -4.20 12.45
N GLU A 175 18.11 -3.91 12.33
CA GLU A 175 18.85 -3.04 13.23
C GLU A 175 18.25 -1.63 13.28
N LEU A 176 17.87 -1.09 12.15
CA LEU A 176 17.21 0.22 12.03
C LEU A 176 15.77 0.22 12.56
N GLY A 177 15.18 -0.97 12.82
CA GLY A 177 13.82 -1.11 13.36
C GLY A 177 12.73 -1.18 12.32
N TYR A 178 13.05 -1.58 11.10
CA TYR A 178 12.04 -1.93 10.10
C TYR A 178 11.26 -3.18 10.52
N HIS A 179 9.98 -3.21 10.17
CA HIS A 179 9.05 -4.25 10.63
C HIS A 179 9.03 -5.47 9.70
N ALA A 180 9.34 -5.28 8.42
CA ALA A 180 9.39 -6.35 7.42
C ALA A 180 10.31 -5.97 6.25
N GLY A 181 10.76 -6.99 5.52
CA GLY A 181 11.53 -6.86 4.29
C GLY A 181 10.71 -7.25 3.07
N LEU A 182 10.59 -6.35 2.08
CA LEU A 182 10.03 -6.63 0.76
C LEU A 182 11.12 -7.25 -0.11
N LEU A 183 11.09 -8.58 -0.27
CA LEU A 183 12.16 -9.33 -0.92
C LEU A 183 11.95 -9.42 -2.43
N SER A 184 12.83 -8.76 -3.20
CA SER A 184 12.89 -8.86 -4.65
C SER A 184 13.76 -10.04 -5.09
N LEU A 185 13.25 -10.85 -6.00
CA LEU A 185 13.97 -11.99 -6.61
C LEU A 185 14.58 -11.63 -7.98
N GLY A 186 14.52 -10.37 -8.38
CA GLY A 186 14.98 -9.89 -9.69
C GLY A 186 16.46 -10.12 -9.97
N ALA A 187 17.32 -10.20 -8.96
CA ALA A 187 18.74 -10.49 -9.12
C ALA A 187 19.05 -11.99 -9.37
N LEU A 188 18.04 -12.86 -9.24
CA LEU A 188 18.17 -14.32 -9.34
C LEU A 188 17.41 -14.85 -10.57
N GLN A 189 17.61 -14.26 -11.75
CA GLN A 189 16.81 -14.54 -12.96
C GLN A 189 16.90 -16.00 -13.40
N ASP A 190 18.09 -16.62 -13.32
CA ASP A 190 18.35 -17.98 -13.80
C ASP A 190 18.17 -19.04 -12.71
N ALA A 191 17.90 -18.64 -11.46
CA ALA A 191 17.73 -19.57 -10.35
C ALA A 191 16.44 -20.41 -10.50
N SER A 192 16.53 -21.69 -10.16
CA SER A 192 15.39 -22.59 -10.06
C SER A 192 14.45 -22.17 -8.91
N ASN A 193 13.23 -22.66 -8.92
CA ASN A 193 12.28 -22.40 -7.82
C ASN A 193 12.82 -22.90 -6.47
N ASP A 194 13.57 -23.99 -6.44
CA ASP A 194 14.15 -24.54 -5.20
C ASP A 194 15.23 -23.62 -4.64
N GLU A 195 16.10 -23.10 -5.49
CA GLU A 195 17.12 -22.12 -5.11
C GLU A 195 16.50 -20.79 -4.63
N LEU A 196 15.43 -20.32 -5.31
CA LEU A 196 14.68 -19.15 -4.86
C LEU A 196 14.05 -19.35 -3.49
N LEU A 197 13.45 -20.51 -3.24
CA LEU A 197 12.84 -20.82 -1.95
C LEU A 197 13.88 -20.97 -0.85
N ALA A 198 15.05 -21.57 -1.15
CA ALA A 198 16.17 -21.63 -0.22
C ALA A 198 16.66 -20.21 0.15
N HIS A 199 16.82 -19.33 -0.87
CA HIS A 199 17.13 -17.93 -0.67
C HIS A 199 16.10 -17.22 0.23
N CYS A 200 14.80 -17.38 -0.06
CA CYS A 200 13.73 -16.80 0.74
C CYS A 200 13.77 -17.27 2.20
N ARG A 201 13.96 -18.58 2.44
CA ARG A 201 14.06 -19.14 3.80
C ARG A 201 15.23 -18.56 4.56
N THR A 202 16.40 -18.46 3.94
CA THR A 202 17.59 -17.87 4.55
C THR A 202 17.36 -16.40 4.95
N VAL A 203 16.78 -15.57 4.06
CA VAL A 203 16.51 -14.16 4.38
C VAL A 203 15.44 -14.03 5.47
N ALA A 204 14.45 -14.94 5.47
CA ALA A 204 13.38 -15.01 6.46
C ALA A 204 13.84 -15.24 7.91
N GLU A 205 15.05 -15.75 8.11
CA GLU A 205 15.68 -15.88 9.45
C GLU A 205 16.04 -14.52 10.05
N SER A 206 16.24 -13.50 9.22
CA SER A 206 16.71 -12.18 9.67
C SER A 206 15.58 -11.20 9.92
N ILE A 207 14.51 -11.22 9.11
CA ILE A 207 13.39 -10.25 9.16
C ILE A 207 12.11 -10.89 8.66
N PRO A 208 10.91 -10.55 9.18
CA PRO A 208 9.65 -10.96 8.58
C PRO A 208 9.57 -10.57 7.11
N LEU A 209 9.11 -11.48 6.24
CA LEU A 209 9.10 -11.24 4.80
C LEU A 209 7.76 -10.77 4.27
N VAL A 210 7.82 -9.80 3.38
CA VAL A 210 6.80 -9.52 2.37
C VAL A 210 7.30 -10.06 1.04
N GLY A 211 6.61 -11.06 0.48
CA GLY A 211 6.89 -11.57 -0.85
C GLY A 211 6.65 -10.50 -1.91
N PHE A 212 7.44 -10.50 -2.97
CA PHE A 212 7.30 -9.53 -4.05
C PHE A 212 7.19 -10.19 -5.41
N TYR A 213 5.98 -10.22 -5.97
CA TYR A 213 5.78 -10.58 -7.35
C TYR A 213 5.91 -9.33 -8.23
N LEU A 214 7.11 -9.05 -8.70
CA LEU A 214 7.39 -7.93 -9.59
C LEU A 214 7.32 -8.38 -11.05
N GLN A 215 6.68 -7.57 -11.90
CA GLN A 215 6.63 -7.82 -13.35
C GLN A 215 8.03 -7.80 -13.99
N PRO A 216 8.25 -8.59 -15.08
CA PRO A 216 9.55 -8.65 -15.75
C PRO A 216 10.03 -7.31 -16.31
N ALA A 217 9.15 -6.46 -16.84
CA ALA A 217 9.50 -5.14 -17.38
C ALA A 217 10.13 -4.19 -16.34
N ALA A 218 9.83 -4.40 -15.04
CA ALA A 218 10.44 -3.64 -13.95
C ALA A 218 11.57 -4.41 -13.23
N GLY A 219 12.17 -5.40 -13.88
CA GLY A 219 13.27 -6.20 -13.34
C GLY A 219 12.84 -7.38 -12.47
N GLY A 220 11.58 -7.76 -12.51
CA GLY A 220 11.05 -8.96 -11.85
C GLY A 220 11.21 -10.22 -12.71
N ARG A 221 10.54 -11.29 -12.32
CA ARG A 221 10.48 -12.55 -13.06
C ARG A 221 9.13 -13.23 -12.87
N VAL A 222 8.77 -14.11 -13.81
CA VAL A 222 7.56 -14.93 -13.67
C VAL A 222 7.77 -15.99 -12.59
N LEU A 223 6.85 -16.05 -11.63
CA LEU A 223 6.85 -17.00 -10.53
C LEU A 223 5.58 -17.86 -10.61
N PRO A 224 5.69 -19.19 -10.79
CA PRO A 224 4.53 -20.04 -10.98
C PRO A 224 3.75 -20.28 -9.69
N PHE A 225 2.50 -20.74 -9.82
CA PHE A 225 1.64 -21.14 -8.72
C PHE A 225 2.35 -22.03 -7.68
N ALA A 226 3.12 -23.03 -8.14
CA ALA A 226 3.85 -23.96 -7.25
C ALA A 226 4.90 -23.25 -6.39
N PHE A 227 5.52 -22.18 -6.89
CA PHE A 227 6.43 -21.35 -6.10
C PHE A 227 5.67 -20.69 -4.94
N TRP A 228 4.53 -20.03 -5.20
CA TRP A 228 3.77 -19.30 -4.19
C TRP A 228 3.20 -20.22 -3.11
N ARG A 229 2.78 -21.42 -3.47
CA ARG A 229 2.35 -22.44 -2.48
C ARG A 229 3.46 -22.75 -1.48
N ARG A 230 4.67 -23.03 -1.98
CA ARG A 230 5.84 -23.36 -1.15
C ARG A 230 6.41 -22.15 -0.42
N PHE A 231 6.30 -20.95 -1.01
CA PHE A 231 6.66 -19.71 -0.35
C PHE A 231 5.81 -19.45 0.89
N ALA A 232 4.52 -19.76 0.82
CA ALA A 232 3.60 -19.62 1.94
C ALA A 232 3.89 -20.58 3.12
N GLU A 233 4.70 -21.64 2.92
CA GLU A 233 5.16 -22.54 3.99
C GLU A 233 6.19 -21.87 4.91
N ILE A 234 6.81 -20.76 4.49
CA ILE A 234 7.76 -20.01 5.31
C ILE A 234 6.98 -19.28 6.42
N GLU A 235 7.23 -19.66 7.68
CA GLU A 235 6.45 -19.19 8.83
C GLU A 235 6.48 -17.66 8.99
N THR A 236 7.63 -17.04 8.72
CA THR A 236 7.84 -15.60 8.90
C THR A 236 7.37 -14.75 7.72
N VAL A 237 6.72 -15.33 6.72
CA VAL A 237 6.01 -14.56 5.69
C VAL A 237 4.77 -13.93 6.31
N VAL A 238 4.66 -12.60 6.21
CA VAL A 238 3.56 -11.80 6.78
C VAL A 238 2.64 -11.21 5.72
N ALA A 239 3.14 -11.03 4.49
CA ALA A 239 2.35 -10.53 3.37
C ALA A 239 2.96 -10.91 2.02
N ILE A 240 2.20 -10.70 0.94
CA ILE A 240 2.67 -10.77 -0.44
C ILE A 240 2.18 -9.53 -1.19
N LYS A 241 3.13 -8.77 -1.78
CA LYS A 241 2.84 -7.74 -2.78
C LYS A 241 2.71 -8.39 -4.15
N ILE A 242 1.54 -8.25 -4.76
CA ILE A 242 1.16 -8.85 -6.04
C ILE A 242 1.21 -7.75 -7.11
N ALA A 243 2.26 -7.74 -7.93
CA ALA A 243 2.52 -6.71 -8.93
C ALA A 243 2.98 -7.28 -10.29
N PRO A 244 2.38 -8.37 -10.82
CA PRO A 244 2.75 -8.88 -12.14
C PRO A 244 2.10 -8.09 -13.29
N PHE A 245 1.12 -7.23 -13.05
CA PHE A 245 0.27 -6.55 -14.05
C PHE A 245 -0.36 -7.56 -15.01
N ASN A 246 -0.73 -8.71 -14.47
CA ASN A 246 -1.32 -9.84 -15.19
C ASN A 246 -2.33 -10.55 -14.29
N ARG A 247 -3.60 -10.59 -14.75
CA ARG A 247 -4.70 -11.18 -13.97
C ARG A 247 -4.52 -12.68 -13.71
N TYR A 248 -3.99 -13.43 -14.67
CA TYR A 248 -3.77 -14.88 -14.51
C TYR A 248 -2.73 -15.12 -13.42
N GLN A 249 -1.62 -14.40 -13.43
CA GLN A 249 -0.56 -14.50 -12.43
C GLN A 249 -1.04 -14.01 -11.05
N THR A 250 -1.88 -12.97 -11.00
CA THR A 250 -2.55 -12.54 -9.77
C THR A 250 -3.41 -13.67 -9.20
N LEU A 251 -4.22 -14.34 -10.04
CA LEU A 251 -5.06 -15.47 -9.63
C LEU A 251 -4.23 -16.65 -9.12
N ASP A 252 -3.06 -16.92 -9.71
CA ASP A 252 -2.16 -17.97 -9.24
C ASP A 252 -1.70 -17.74 -7.80
N VAL A 253 -1.32 -16.49 -7.46
CA VAL A 253 -0.97 -16.13 -6.06
C VAL A 253 -2.17 -16.29 -5.14
N MET A 254 -3.32 -15.70 -5.51
CA MET A 254 -4.55 -15.74 -4.71
C MET A 254 -4.98 -17.19 -4.41
N ARG A 255 -4.96 -18.05 -5.43
CA ARG A 255 -5.29 -19.47 -5.32
C ARG A 255 -4.26 -20.23 -4.47
N ALA A 256 -2.97 -20.00 -4.68
CA ALA A 256 -1.91 -20.62 -3.92
C ALA A 256 -2.10 -20.38 -2.41
N ILE A 257 -2.37 -19.15 -2.02
CA ILE A 257 -2.58 -18.79 -0.61
C ILE A 257 -3.91 -19.35 -0.07
N ALA A 258 -4.96 -19.38 -0.89
CA ALA A 258 -6.22 -20.02 -0.49
C ALA A 258 -6.04 -21.53 -0.19
N GLU A 259 -5.26 -22.25 -0.99
CA GLU A 259 -5.02 -23.68 -0.83
C GLU A 259 -4.08 -24.06 0.33
N THR A 260 -3.27 -23.12 0.83
CA THR A 260 -2.35 -23.38 1.95
C THR A 260 -2.98 -23.21 3.32
N GLY A 261 -4.16 -22.60 3.42
CA GLY A 261 -4.80 -22.27 4.69
C GLY A 261 -4.09 -21.19 5.50
N ARG A 262 -3.09 -20.47 4.93
CA ARG A 262 -2.34 -19.39 5.57
C ARG A 262 -3.16 -18.08 5.49
N GLU A 263 -4.20 -18.00 6.34
CA GLU A 263 -5.05 -16.80 6.45
C GLU A 263 -4.31 -15.59 7.03
N ASP A 264 -3.24 -15.84 7.75
CA ASP A 264 -2.37 -14.85 8.39
C ASP A 264 -1.44 -14.11 7.41
N ILE A 265 -1.31 -14.59 6.16
CA ILE A 265 -0.57 -13.88 5.10
C ILE A 265 -1.49 -12.85 4.46
N ALA A 266 -1.17 -11.57 4.65
CA ALA A 266 -1.89 -10.46 4.04
C ALA A 266 -1.55 -10.32 2.55
N LEU A 267 -2.57 -10.08 1.71
CA LEU A 267 -2.40 -9.92 0.27
C LEU A 267 -2.57 -8.46 -0.12
N TYR A 268 -1.56 -7.90 -0.77
CA TYR A 268 -1.47 -6.50 -1.14
C TYR A 268 -1.40 -6.34 -2.64
N THR A 269 -2.21 -5.46 -3.21
CA THR A 269 -2.04 -5.11 -4.61
C THR A 269 -0.77 -4.28 -4.81
N GLY A 270 -0.08 -4.58 -5.87
CA GLY A 270 0.98 -3.79 -6.49
C GLY A 270 0.69 -3.65 -7.99
N ASN A 271 -0.53 -4.07 -8.42
CA ASN A 271 -1.02 -3.89 -9.78
C ASN A 271 -1.57 -2.48 -9.94
N ASP A 272 -0.70 -1.54 -10.25
CA ASP A 272 -1.05 -0.13 -10.40
C ASP A 272 -2.06 0.10 -11.53
N ASP A 273 -2.20 -0.84 -12.45
CA ASP A 273 -3.19 -0.88 -13.53
C ASP A 273 -4.61 -1.32 -13.08
N ASN A 274 -4.79 -1.79 -11.84
CA ASN A 274 -6.07 -2.39 -11.41
C ASN A 274 -6.37 -2.23 -9.91
N ILE A 275 -5.98 -1.11 -9.31
CA ILE A 275 -5.98 -0.89 -7.85
C ILE A 275 -7.35 -1.11 -7.23
N VAL A 276 -8.36 -0.39 -7.69
CA VAL A 276 -9.71 -0.39 -7.08
C VAL A 276 -10.37 -1.76 -7.20
N ILE A 277 -10.29 -2.36 -8.38
CA ILE A 277 -10.89 -3.68 -8.64
C ILE A 277 -10.22 -4.75 -7.77
N ASP A 278 -8.90 -4.70 -7.58
CA ASP A 278 -8.20 -5.60 -6.66
C ASP A 278 -8.73 -5.48 -5.22
N LEU A 279 -8.95 -4.26 -4.74
CA LEU A 279 -9.38 -4.00 -3.37
C LEU A 279 -10.83 -4.44 -3.07
N ILE A 280 -11.72 -4.45 -4.08
CA ILE A 280 -13.13 -4.80 -3.89
C ILE A 280 -13.48 -6.23 -4.28
N THR A 281 -12.60 -6.93 -5.03
CA THR A 281 -12.88 -8.27 -5.56
C THR A 281 -12.81 -9.34 -4.49
N PRO A 282 -13.85 -10.20 -4.32
CA PRO A 282 -13.77 -11.43 -3.54
C PRO A 282 -13.18 -12.54 -4.45
N PHE A 283 -11.99 -13.03 -4.11
CA PHE A 283 -11.37 -14.17 -4.79
C PHE A 283 -11.82 -15.47 -4.11
N ARG A 284 -12.66 -16.26 -4.78
CA ARG A 284 -13.25 -17.49 -4.24
C ARG A 284 -12.75 -18.71 -4.97
N PHE A 285 -12.26 -19.69 -4.21
CA PHE A 285 -11.72 -20.93 -4.74
C PHE A 285 -12.36 -22.13 -4.04
N ASN A 286 -12.63 -23.20 -4.78
CA ASN A 286 -13.02 -24.48 -4.19
C ASN A 286 -11.76 -25.25 -3.77
N VAL A 287 -11.57 -25.40 -2.48
CA VAL A 287 -10.43 -26.12 -1.88
C VAL A 287 -10.98 -27.31 -1.10
N GLY A 288 -10.78 -28.52 -1.63
CA GLY A 288 -11.27 -29.74 -0.97
C GLY A 288 -12.79 -29.77 -0.73
N GLY A 289 -13.58 -29.21 -1.65
CA GLY A 289 -15.04 -29.16 -1.55
C GLY A 289 -15.58 -27.96 -0.74
N LYS A 290 -14.72 -27.11 -0.18
CA LYS A 290 -15.09 -25.91 0.55
C LYS A 290 -14.72 -24.65 -0.24
N ILE A 291 -15.60 -23.65 -0.21
CA ILE A 291 -15.29 -22.34 -0.78
C ILE A 291 -14.43 -21.54 0.20
N VAL A 292 -13.20 -21.23 -0.21
CA VAL A 292 -12.28 -20.36 0.51
C VAL A 292 -12.27 -19.00 -0.18
N GLU A 293 -12.59 -17.95 0.55
CA GLU A 293 -12.50 -16.57 0.07
C GLU A 293 -11.20 -15.92 0.54
N ARG A 294 -10.49 -15.28 -0.37
CA ARG A 294 -9.33 -14.43 -0.07
C ARG A 294 -9.57 -13.04 -0.63
N ARG A 295 -8.98 -12.04 0.01
CA ARG A 295 -9.08 -10.64 -0.43
C ARG A 295 -7.73 -9.98 -0.43
N ILE A 296 -7.55 -9.05 -1.34
CA ILE A 296 -6.48 -8.07 -1.28
C ILE A 296 -6.94 -6.99 -0.29
N VAL A 297 -6.21 -6.84 0.81
CA VAL A 297 -6.64 -6.00 1.93
C VAL A 297 -6.10 -4.57 1.89
N GLY A 298 -5.05 -4.34 1.10
CA GLY A 298 -4.39 -3.04 0.96
C GLY A 298 -3.51 -2.99 -0.27
N GLY A 299 -2.71 -1.94 -0.40
CA GLY A 299 -1.76 -1.81 -1.50
C GLY A 299 -0.39 -1.33 -1.04
N LEU A 300 0.64 -1.82 -1.73
CA LEU A 300 1.98 -1.28 -1.70
C LEU A 300 2.33 -0.87 -3.13
N LEU A 301 2.12 0.39 -3.45
CA LEU A 301 1.98 0.87 -4.81
C LEU A 301 2.91 2.06 -5.11
N GLY A 302 3.45 2.08 -6.32
CA GLY A 302 4.16 3.22 -6.85
C GLY A 302 3.23 4.41 -7.10
N HIS A 303 2.02 4.16 -7.61
CA HIS A 303 1.00 5.19 -7.81
C HIS A 303 0.68 5.95 -6.50
N TRP A 304 0.66 5.25 -5.37
CA TRP A 304 0.35 5.88 -4.08
C TRP A 304 1.47 6.75 -3.49
N ALA A 305 2.61 6.83 -4.19
CA ALA A 305 3.65 7.81 -3.89
C ALA A 305 3.26 9.25 -4.28
N VAL A 306 2.19 9.42 -5.05
CA VAL A 306 1.58 10.70 -5.40
C VAL A 306 0.10 10.67 -5.03
N TRP A 307 -0.48 11.83 -4.74
CA TRP A 307 -1.89 11.96 -4.35
C TRP A 307 -2.28 11.05 -3.19
N THR A 308 -1.37 10.87 -2.25
CA THR A 308 -1.48 9.88 -1.17
C THR A 308 -2.73 10.07 -0.28
N PRO A 309 -3.16 11.28 0.12
CA PRO A 309 -4.43 11.46 0.85
C PRO A 309 -5.63 10.89 0.10
N LYS A 310 -5.66 11.07 -1.23
CA LYS A 310 -6.74 10.55 -2.08
C LYS A 310 -6.71 9.01 -2.16
N ALA A 311 -5.52 8.43 -2.17
CA ALA A 311 -5.36 7.00 -2.06
C ALA A 311 -5.87 6.44 -0.72
N VAL A 312 -5.62 7.15 0.39
CA VAL A 312 -6.13 6.80 1.73
C VAL A 312 -7.66 6.86 1.77
N GLU A 313 -8.25 7.94 1.26
CA GLU A 313 -9.70 8.12 1.15
C GLU A 313 -10.34 6.97 0.32
N LEU A 314 -9.77 6.67 -0.85
CA LEU A 314 -10.24 5.62 -1.76
C LEU A 314 -10.13 4.22 -1.13
N HIS A 315 -9.01 3.91 -0.49
CA HIS A 315 -8.84 2.64 0.22
C HIS A 315 -9.87 2.47 1.34
N ALA A 316 -10.12 3.53 2.13
CA ALA A 316 -11.13 3.51 3.19
C ALA A 316 -12.54 3.30 2.63
N GLU A 317 -12.86 3.89 1.47
CA GLU A 317 -14.13 3.67 0.77
C GLU A 317 -14.28 2.21 0.31
N CYS A 318 -13.27 1.65 -0.38
CA CYS A 318 -13.24 0.25 -0.80
C CYS A 318 -13.44 -0.70 0.40
N ARG A 319 -12.71 -0.47 1.49
CA ARG A 319 -12.85 -1.27 2.71
C ARG A 319 -14.26 -1.21 3.29
N ARG A 320 -14.84 -0.03 3.38
CA ARG A 320 -16.21 0.15 3.91
C ARG A 320 -17.22 -0.66 3.08
N ILE A 321 -17.13 -0.62 1.75
CA ILE A 321 -17.99 -1.41 0.86
C ILE A 321 -17.82 -2.90 1.12
N VAL A 322 -16.59 -3.39 1.17
CA VAL A 322 -16.27 -4.79 1.44
C VAL A 322 -16.81 -5.24 2.80
N MET A 323 -16.59 -4.45 3.86
CA MET A 323 -17.00 -4.80 5.23
C MET A 323 -18.51 -4.76 5.43
N THR A 324 -19.22 -3.87 4.74
CA THR A 324 -20.67 -3.74 4.87
C THR A 324 -21.44 -4.66 3.92
N GLY A 325 -20.76 -5.31 2.96
CA GLY A 325 -21.40 -6.15 1.93
C GLY A 325 -22.35 -5.38 1.01
N ARG A 326 -22.23 -4.05 0.95
CA ARG A 326 -23.08 -3.22 0.07
C ARG A 326 -22.74 -3.47 -1.40
N PRO A 327 -23.69 -3.28 -2.31
CA PRO A 327 -23.40 -3.26 -3.74
C PRO A 327 -22.30 -2.25 -4.07
N VAL A 328 -21.44 -2.60 -5.01
CA VAL A 328 -20.40 -1.69 -5.50
C VAL A 328 -21.05 -0.57 -6.31
N PRO A 329 -20.87 0.71 -5.92
CA PRO A 329 -21.42 1.82 -6.67
C PRO A 329 -20.78 1.95 -8.07
N HIS A 330 -21.57 2.35 -9.06
CA HIS A 330 -21.03 2.61 -10.41
C HIS A 330 -19.96 3.70 -10.41
N GLU A 331 -20.08 4.70 -9.56
CA GLU A 331 -19.12 5.79 -9.40
C GLU A 331 -17.76 5.30 -8.95
N LEU A 332 -17.70 4.21 -8.15
CA LEU A 332 -16.43 3.60 -7.75
C LEU A 332 -15.78 2.84 -8.91
N LEU A 333 -16.59 2.19 -9.79
CA LEU A 333 -16.07 1.54 -10.99
C LEU A 333 -15.55 2.56 -12.00
N GLN A 334 -16.23 3.71 -12.14
CA GLN A 334 -15.73 4.83 -12.95
C GLN A 334 -14.42 5.36 -12.38
N ARG A 335 -14.32 5.56 -11.07
CA ARG A 335 -13.08 5.98 -10.41
C ARG A 335 -11.94 4.98 -10.61
N ALA A 336 -12.24 3.69 -10.70
CA ALA A 336 -11.23 2.68 -11.04
C ALA A 336 -10.59 2.96 -12.41
N VAL A 337 -11.38 3.36 -13.40
CA VAL A 337 -10.90 3.75 -14.75
C VAL A 337 -10.07 5.03 -14.66
N GLU A 338 -10.54 6.05 -13.95
CA GLU A 338 -9.86 7.34 -13.79
C GLU A 338 -8.48 7.17 -13.10
N VAL A 339 -8.41 6.35 -12.05
CA VAL A 339 -7.15 6.02 -11.36
C VAL A 339 -6.20 5.27 -12.28
N THR A 340 -6.69 4.31 -13.06
CA THR A 340 -5.87 3.55 -13.99
C THR A 340 -5.36 4.44 -15.15
N ASP A 341 -6.21 5.34 -15.67
CA ASP A 341 -5.80 6.29 -16.71
C ASP A 341 -4.76 7.30 -16.20
N ALA A 342 -4.94 7.80 -14.97
CA ALA A 342 -3.94 8.65 -14.34
C ALA A 342 -2.62 7.88 -14.11
N ASN A 343 -2.70 6.62 -13.70
CA ASN A 343 -1.52 5.77 -13.55
C ASN A 343 -0.79 5.57 -14.87
N ALA A 344 -1.52 5.36 -15.98
CA ALA A 344 -0.91 5.22 -17.30
C ALA A 344 -0.06 6.44 -17.69
N ALA A 345 -0.53 7.67 -17.38
CA ALA A 345 0.25 8.87 -17.62
C ALA A 345 1.53 8.94 -16.75
N PHE A 346 1.45 8.48 -15.48
CA PHE A 346 2.61 8.53 -14.57
C PHE A 346 3.60 7.40 -14.82
N PHE A 347 3.12 6.20 -15.20
CA PHE A 347 3.94 4.99 -15.31
C PHE A 347 4.43 4.69 -16.72
N ASP A 348 3.88 5.37 -17.72
CA ASP A 348 4.34 5.28 -19.10
C ASP A 348 4.36 3.85 -19.70
N PRO A 349 3.25 3.08 -19.60
CA PRO A 349 3.21 1.72 -20.16
C PRO A 349 3.42 1.68 -21.66
N THR A 350 3.11 2.75 -22.39
CA THR A 350 3.32 2.89 -23.83
C THR A 350 4.80 2.76 -24.21
N HIS A 351 5.70 3.19 -23.33
CA HIS A 351 7.15 3.07 -23.51
C HIS A 351 7.76 2.02 -22.59
N ASN A 352 7.00 0.94 -22.31
CA ASN A 352 7.44 -0.16 -21.46
C ASN A 352 7.93 0.29 -20.08
N TYR A 353 7.23 1.27 -19.49
CA TYR A 353 7.50 1.84 -18.16
C TYR A 353 8.83 2.61 -18.03
N ALA A 354 9.46 3.00 -19.14
CA ALA A 354 10.74 3.73 -19.09
C ALA A 354 10.63 5.06 -18.33
N GLY A 355 9.49 5.76 -18.45
CA GLY A 355 9.21 7.00 -17.74
C GLY A 355 8.55 6.86 -16.37
N CYS A 356 8.50 5.65 -15.77
CA CYS A 356 7.74 5.39 -14.55
C CYS A 356 8.23 6.22 -13.35
N ILE A 357 9.51 6.17 -13.01
CA ILE A 357 10.05 6.93 -11.88
C ILE A 357 10.06 8.43 -12.17
N PRO A 358 10.53 8.92 -13.34
CA PRO A 358 10.42 10.33 -13.70
C PRO A 358 9.00 10.87 -13.72
N GLY A 359 8.00 10.08 -14.09
CA GLY A 359 6.58 10.45 -14.07
C GLY A 359 6.09 10.73 -12.65
N ILE A 360 6.40 9.85 -11.71
CA ILE A 360 6.14 10.07 -10.27
C ILE A 360 6.87 11.33 -9.78
N HIS A 361 8.15 11.49 -10.15
CA HIS A 361 8.92 12.67 -9.77
C HIS A 361 8.33 13.97 -10.34
N GLU A 362 7.77 13.94 -11.57
CA GLU A 362 7.15 15.11 -12.17
C GLU A 362 5.93 15.58 -11.38
N VAL A 363 5.08 14.67 -10.90
CA VAL A 363 3.95 15.02 -10.03
C VAL A 363 4.46 15.68 -8.74
N LEU A 364 5.41 15.06 -8.05
CA LEU A 364 5.97 15.59 -6.81
C LEU A 364 6.72 16.92 -7.02
N ARG A 365 7.35 17.11 -8.19
CA ARG A 365 7.98 18.36 -8.59
C ARG A 365 6.96 19.47 -8.78
N ARG A 366 5.83 19.19 -9.44
CA ARG A 366 4.72 20.17 -9.59
C ARG A 366 4.19 20.64 -8.24
N GLN A 367 4.14 19.74 -7.29
CA GLN A 367 3.75 20.03 -5.90
C GLN A 367 4.84 20.73 -5.09
N GLY A 368 6.06 20.85 -5.61
CA GLY A 368 7.20 21.45 -4.94
C GLY A 368 7.85 20.58 -3.86
N LEU A 369 7.46 19.30 -3.76
CA LEU A 369 8.10 18.33 -2.88
C LEU A 369 9.46 17.89 -3.40
N LEU A 370 9.61 17.77 -4.73
CA LEU A 370 10.90 17.58 -5.39
C LEU A 370 11.31 18.86 -6.13
N GLU A 371 12.61 19.04 -6.30
CA GLU A 371 13.16 20.17 -7.08
C GLU A 371 13.17 19.86 -8.57
N GLY A 372 13.39 18.58 -8.94
CA GLY A 372 13.44 18.10 -10.31
C GLY A 372 13.03 16.64 -10.43
N ILE A 373 13.10 16.12 -11.64
CA ILE A 373 12.73 14.73 -11.96
C ILE A 373 13.94 13.78 -12.00
N TRP A 374 15.07 14.19 -11.42
CA TRP A 374 16.34 13.49 -11.55
C TRP A 374 16.30 12.09 -10.95
N CYS A 375 16.79 11.12 -11.74
CA CYS A 375 17.08 9.76 -11.30
C CYS A 375 18.60 9.56 -11.19
N LEU A 376 19.03 8.48 -10.54
CA LEU A 376 20.46 8.13 -10.45
C LEU A 376 21.07 7.87 -11.83
N ASP A 377 20.33 7.18 -12.71
CA ASP A 377 20.66 7.11 -14.13
C ASP A 377 20.26 8.42 -14.83
N PRO A 378 21.20 9.16 -15.44
CA PRO A 378 20.89 10.37 -16.17
C PRO A 378 20.00 10.18 -17.40
N ASN A 379 19.93 8.96 -17.93
CA ASN A 379 19.10 8.65 -19.08
C ASN A 379 17.65 8.35 -18.71
N GLU A 380 17.38 8.08 -17.42
CA GLU A 380 16.03 7.84 -16.92
C GLU A 380 15.31 9.19 -16.75
N THR A 381 14.45 9.51 -17.70
CA THR A 381 13.70 10.77 -17.79
C THR A 381 12.30 10.51 -18.34
N LEU A 382 11.47 11.56 -18.43
CA LEU A 382 10.14 11.43 -19.07
C LEU A 382 10.31 10.99 -20.53
N SER A 383 9.47 10.07 -20.96
CA SER A 383 9.37 9.67 -22.36
C SER A 383 8.74 10.77 -23.23
N PRO A 384 8.94 10.75 -24.54
CA PRO A 384 8.28 11.69 -25.46
C PRO A 384 6.75 11.66 -25.28
N GLY A 385 6.12 12.81 -25.09
CA GLY A 385 4.67 12.95 -24.92
C GLY A 385 4.16 12.66 -23.49
N GLN A 386 4.98 12.12 -22.61
CA GLN A 386 4.51 11.75 -21.25
C GLN A 386 4.14 12.98 -20.40
N ARG A 387 4.83 14.11 -20.57
CA ARG A 387 4.48 15.35 -19.86
C ARG A 387 3.09 15.85 -20.23
N GLU A 388 2.74 15.79 -21.50
CA GLU A 388 1.45 16.16 -22.07
C GLU A 388 0.35 15.23 -21.54
N GLU A 389 0.63 13.94 -21.38
CA GLU A 389 -0.29 12.97 -20.77
C GLU A 389 -0.51 13.27 -19.27
N ILE A 390 0.54 13.63 -18.54
CA ILE A 390 0.41 14.09 -17.14
C ILE A 390 -0.46 15.36 -17.09
N ASP A 391 -0.26 16.33 -18.00
CA ASP A 391 -1.09 17.54 -18.09
C ASP A 391 -2.55 17.19 -18.40
N ARG A 392 -2.79 16.18 -19.25
CA ARG A 392 -4.14 15.71 -19.60
C ARG A 392 -4.87 15.19 -18.37
N VAL A 393 -4.25 14.29 -17.58
CA VAL A 393 -4.91 13.67 -16.42
C VAL A 393 -5.12 14.67 -15.27
N TYR A 394 -4.24 15.65 -15.09
CA TYR A 394 -4.47 16.75 -14.14
C TYR A 394 -5.70 17.58 -14.49
N ARG A 395 -5.94 17.82 -15.79
CA ARG A 395 -7.15 18.52 -16.26
C ARG A 395 -8.41 17.65 -16.19
N ALA A 396 -8.27 16.34 -16.51
CA ALA A 396 -9.40 15.42 -16.56
C ALA A 396 -9.90 15.02 -15.16
N TYR A 397 -8.98 14.86 -14.20
CA TYR A 397 -9.28 14.29 -12.88
C TYR A 397 -8.80 15.16 -11.70
N PRO A 398 -9.21 16.46 -11.63
CA PRO A 398 -8.76 17.37 -10.57
C PRO A 398 -9.15 16.88 -9.17
N HIS A 399 -10.18 16.06 -9.04
CA HIS A 399 -10.64 15.46 -7.80
C HIS A 399 -9.73 14.35 -7.26
N LEU A 400 -8.82 13.81 -8.08
CA LEU A 400 -7.80 12.84 -7.65
C LEU A 400 -6.53 13.54 -7.14
N SER A 401 -6.33 14.84 -7.44
CA SER A 401 -5.17 15.60 -6.99
C SER A 401 -5.29 15.98 -5.51
N ASP A 402 -4.15 16.08 -4.85
CA ASP A 402 -3.99 16.56 -3.48
C ASP A 402 -3.16 17.85 -3.39
N ASP A 403 -3.02 18.59 -4.48
CA ASP A 403 -2.17 19.77 -4.58
C ASP A 403 -2.47 20.81 -3.48
N GLU A 404 -3.75 21.01 -3.12
CA GLU A 404 -4.15 21.90 -2.03
C GLU A 404 -3.67 21.41 -0.65
N PHE A 405 -3.67 20.10 -0.42
CA PHE A 405 -3.15 19.51 0.80
C PHE A 405 -1.64 19.74 0.90
N VAL A 406 -0.90 19.47 -0.17
CA VAL A 406 0.55 19.69 -0.21
C VAL A 406 0.87 21.17 -0.06
N ALA A 407 0.19 22.07 -0.76
CA ALA A 407 0.43 23.53 -0.68
C ALA A 407 0.28 24.08 0.74
N ARG A 408 -0.64 23.53 1.53
CA ARG A 408 -0.87 23.96 2.93
C ARG A 408 0.25 23.55 3.90
N HIS A 409 0.94 22.43 3.63
CA HIS A 409 1.88 21.83 4.59
C HIS A 409 3.32 21.76 4.10
N ARG A 410 3.56 21.94 2.80
CA ARG A 410 4.87 21.76 2.16
C ARG A 410 5.99 22.55 2.86
N ASP A 411 5.76 23.81 3.19
CA ASP A 411 6.80 24.66 3.75
C ASP A 411 7.18 24.22 5.18
N GLU A 412 6.22 23.69 5.95
CA GLU A 412 6.48 23.04 7.24
C GLU A 412 7.36 21.79 7.06
N TRP A 413 7.00 20.90 6.12
CA TRP A 413 7.78 19.68 5.88
C TRP A 413 9.20 19.96 5.38
N LEU A 414 9.39 21.05 4.67
CA LEU A 414 10.69 21.49 4.17
C LEU A 414 11.53 22.30 5.18
N SER A 415 10.94 22.79 6.26
CA SER A 415 11.62 23.71 7.18
C SER A 415 12.46 23.04 8.26
N ALA A 416 12.33 21.75 8.47
CA ALA A 416 12.93 21.01 9.60
C ALA A 416 14.13 20.16 9.20
#